data_08bef8a134db6396a7bf17114e9b5c33
#
_entry.id   08bef8a134db6396a7bf17114e9b5c33
#
_cell.length_a   1.000
_cell.length_b   1.000
_cell.length_c   1.000
_cell.angle_alpha   90.00
_cell.angle_beta   90.00
_cell.angle_gamma   90.00
#
_symmetry.space_group_name_H-M   'P 1'
#
loop_
_entity.id
_entity.type
_entity.pdbx_description
1 polymer ?
#
loop_
_entity_poly.entity_id
_entity_poly.type
_entity_poly.pdbx_seq_one_letter_code
_entity_poly.pdbx_strand_id
1 'polypeptide(L)' 'MVKVIDLSGPEGNAYYLLGMVTSLGLVLNFSNKRIQEIKDEMKAGDYDNLLAVFQKNFGSLVELRRDGGKII' A
#
# COMPACT_ATOMS: atom_id res chain seq x y z
N MET A 1 -15.37 -3.27 -0.63
CA MET A 1 -15.25 -2.88 0.80
C MET A 1 -13.83 -2.37 1.05
N VAL A 2 -13.72 -1.27 1.74
CA VAL A 2 -12.43 -0.62 1.99
C VAL A 2 -11.86 -1.11 3.31
N LYS A 3 -10.60 -1.55 3.30
CA LYS A 3 -9.88 -1.86 4.52
C LYS A 3 -9.18 -0.58 4.99
N VAL A 4 -9.26 -0.29 6.29
CA VAL A 4 -8.55 0.85 6.88
C VAL A 4 -7.27 0.34 7.51
N ILE A 5 -6.15 0.99 7.19
CA ILE A 5 -4.85 0.71 7.80
C ILE A 5 -4.40 1.94 8.58
N ASP A 6 -4.15 1.74 9.86
CA ASP A 6 -3.64 2.79 10.73
C ASP A 6 -2.12 2.77 10.71
N LEU A 7 -1.53 3.77 10.10
CA LEU A 7 -0.09 3.86 9.93
C LEU A 7 0.65 4.17 11.24
N SER A 8 -0.09 4.58 12.28
CA SER A 8 0.50 4.79 13.60
C SER A 8 0.71 3.48 14.35
N GLY A 9 0.07 2.40 13.90
CA GLY A 9 0.17 1.08 14.52
C GLY A 9 1.14 0.16 13.79
N PRO A 10 1.16 -1.13 14.18
CA PRO A 10 2.05 -2.11 13.55
C PRO A 10 1.85 -2.27 12.04
N GLU A 11 0.65 -2.01 11.56
CA GLU A 11 0.34 -2.14 10.14
C GLU A 11 0.95 -1.01 9.29
N GLY A 12 1.50 0.03 9.91
CA GLY A 12 2.23 1.08 9.21
C GLY A 12 3.64 0.70 8.81
N ASN A 13 4.08 -0.53 9.12
CA ASN A 13 5.40 -1.01 8.76
C ASN A 13 5.51 -1.18 7.24
N ALA A 14 6.64 -0.72 6.66
CA ALA A 14 6.86 -0.82 5.22
C ALA A 14 6.77 -2.26 4.71
N TYR A 15 7.28 -3.22 5.46
CA TYR A 15 7.24 -4.64 5.06
C TYR A 15 5.82 -5.17 5.07
N TYR A 16 4.99 -4.72 6.01
CA TYR A 16 3.58 -5.11 6.04
C TYR A 16 2.87 -4.62 4.78
N LEU A 17 3.09 -3.35 4.42
CA LEU A 17 2.46 -2.77 3.23
C LEU A 17 2.95 -3.43 1.95
N LEU A 18 4.24 -3.73 1.86
CA LEU A 18 4.79 -4.46 0.72
C LEU A 18 4.17 -5.85 0.58
N GLY A 19 3.95 -6.53 1.71
CA GLY A 19 3.29 -7.84 1.70
C GLY A 19 1.85 -7.75 1.21
N MET A 20 1.15 -6.67 1.56
CA MET A 20 -0.22 -6.47 1.12
C MET A 20 -0.34 -6.25 -0.39
N VAL A 21 0.72 -5.75 -1.04
CA VAL A 21 0.69 -5.56 -2.49
C VAL A 21 0.40 -6.86 -3.22
N THR A 22 0.99 -7.96 -2.75
CA THR A 22 0.74 -9.27 -3.35
C THR A 22 -0.73 -9.67 -3.23
N SER A 23 -1.29 -9.58 -2.01
CA SER A 23 -2.69 -9.97 -1.77
C SER A 23 -3.66 -9.08 -2.55
N LEU A 24 -3.47 -7.77 -2.49
CA LEU A 24 -4.36 -6.83 -3.16
C LEU A 24 -4.22 -6.90 -4.68
N GLY A 25 -3.00 -7.12 -5.16
CA GLY A 25 -2.75 -7.28 -6.59
C GLY A 25 -3.48 -8.49 -7.14
N LEU A 26 -3.50 -9.59 -6.40
CA LEU A 26 -4.24 -10.78 -6.80
C LEU A 26 -5.75 -10.52 -6.86
N VAL A 27 -6.28 -9.77 -5.90
CA VAL A 27 -7.70 -9.37 -5.91
C VAL A 27 -8.03 -8.57 -7.16
N LEU A 28 -7.12 -7.71 -7.61
CA LEU A 28 -7.30 -6.88 -8.80
C LEU A 28 -6.87 -7.56 -10.09
N ASN A 29 -6.49 -8.84 -10.03
CA ASN A 29 -6.02 -9.61 -11.18
C ASN A 29 -4.75 -9.05 -11.83
N PHE A 30 -3.88 -8.45 -11.03
CA PHE A 30 -2.57 -8.01 -11.53
C PHE A 30 -1.68 -9.23 -11.77
N SER A 31 -0.85 -9.16 -12.82
CA SER A 31 0.15 -10.20 -13.07
C SER A 31 1.26 -10.13 -12.01
N ASN A 32 2.00 -11.22 -11.85
CA ASN A 32 3.15 -11.24 -10.94
C ASN A 32 4.17 -10.16 -11.32
N LYS A 33 4.34 -9.91 -12.62
CA LYS A 33 5.23 -8.86 -13.09
C LYS A 33 4.76 -7.49 -12.61
N ARG A 34 3.45 -7.20 -12.73
CA ARG A 34 2.91 -5.91 -12.30
C ARG A 34 3.02 -5.73 -10.79
N ILE A 35 2.75 -6.79 -10.02
CA ILE A 35 2.90 -6.77 -8.55
C ILE A 35 4.34 -6.42 -8.18
N GLN A 36 5.32 -7.05 -8.85
CA GLN A 36 6.72 -6.78 -8.57
C GLN A 36 7.11 -5.35 -8.96
N GLU A 37 6.59 -4.84 -10.08
CA GLU A 37 6.83 -3.47 -10.49
C GLU A 37 6.35 -2.47 -9.43
N ILE A 38 5.16 -2.72 -8.87
CA ILE A 38 4.61 -1.85 -7.82
C ILE A 38 5.51 -1.87 -6.59
N LYS A 39 5.95 -3.05 -6.18
CA LYS A 39 6.87 -3.16 -5.03
C LYS A 39 8.18 -2.42 -5.28
N ASP A 40 8.71 -2.52 -6.49
CA ASP A 40 9.97 -1.85 -6.85
C ASP A 40 9.79 -0.33 -6.81
N GLU A 41 8.66 0.18 -7.33
CA GLU A 41 8.35 1.61 -7.25
C GLU A 41 8.22 2.08 -5.81
N MET A 42 7.58 1.27 -4.95
CA MET A 42 7.42 1.61 -3.53
C MET A 42 8.78 1.72 -2.82
N LYS A 43 9.74 0.90 -3.22
CA LYS A 43 11.08 0.89 -2.62
C LYS A 43 12.04 1.90 -3.25
N ALA A 44 11.64 2.58 -4.32
CA ALA A 44 12.52 3.46 -5.07
C ALA A 44 12.77 4.81 -4.39
N GLY A 45 12.03 5.14 -3.34
CA GLY A 45 12.17 6.39 -2.60
C GLY A 45 12.01 6.17 -1.11
N ASP A 46 11.58 7.22 -0.43
CA ASP A 46 11.36 7.19 1.01
C ASP A 46 9.99 6.59 1.36
N TYR A 47 9.64 6.65 2.66
CA TYR A 47 8.37 6.12 3.14
C TYR A 47 7.17 6.87 2.53
N ASP A 48 7.30 8.19 2.34
CA ASP A 48 6.22 8.97 1.71
C ASP A 48 5.99 8.51 0.27
N ASN A 49 7.06 8.20 -0.46
CA ASN A 49 6.96 7.64 -1.80
C ASN A 49 6.27 6.27 -1.76
N LEU A 50 6.62 5.43 -0.79
CA LEU A 50 6.01 4.13 -0.62
C LEU A 50 4.50 4.25 -0.44
N LEU A 51 4.07 5.16 0.43
CA LEU A 51 2.65 5.40 0.67
C LEU A 51 1.94 5.94 -0.57
N ALA A 52 2.58 6.85 -1.30
CA ALA A 52 1.99 7.44 -2.49
C ALA A 52 1.76 6.39 -3.58
N VAL A 53 2.75 5.51 -3.81
CA VAL A 53 2.63 4.44 -4.80
C VAL A 53 1.55 3.44 -4.39
N PHE A 54 1.52 3.06 -3.10
CA PHE A 54 0.50 2.16 -2.57
C PHE A 54 -0.89 2.75 -2.77
N GLN A 55 -1.08 4.01 -2.40
CA GLN A 55 -2.37 4.68 -2.52
C GLN A 55 -2.81 4.82 -3.98
N LYS A 56 -1.88 5.11 -4.87
CA LYS A 56 -2.17 5.23 -6.30
C LYS A 56 -2.74 3.93 -6.87
N ASN A 57 -2.20 2.81 -6.44
CA ASN A 57 -2.58 1.50 -6.99
C ASN A 57 -3.75 0.86 -6.23
N PHE A 58 -3.87 1.09 -4.93
CA PHE A 58 -4.83 0.37 -4.08
C PHE A 58 -5.76 1.28 -3.28
N GLY A 59 -5.80 2.57 -3.60
CA GLY A 59 -6.61 3.53 -2.85
C GLY A 59 -8.10 3.24 -2.89
N SER A 60 -8.57 2.50 -3.90
CA SER A 60 -9.97 2.11 -3.98
C SER A 60 -10.32 0.96 -3.03
N LEU A 61 -9.30 0.21 -2.57
CA LEU A 61 -9.49 -0.95 -1.70
C LEU A 61 -9.04 -0.69 -0.26
N VAL A 62 -8.11 0.25 -0.07
CA VAL A 62 -7.48 0.48 1.23
C VAL A 62 -7.42 1.97 1.51
N GLU A 63 -7.85 2.36 2.70
CA GLU A 63 -7.71 3.73 3.19
C GLU A 63 -6.58 3.76 4.19
N LEU A 64 -5.58 4.63 3.96
CA LEU A 64 -4.47 4.81 4.88
C LEU A 64 -4.78 5.96 5.82
N ARG A 65 -4.51 5.76 7.12
CA ARG A 65 -4.75 6.77 8.14
C ARG A 65 -3.53 6.93 9.02
N ARG A 66 -3.29 8.14 9.48
CA ARG A 66 -2.21 8.45 10.42
C ARG A 66 -2.76 9.41 11.46
N ASP A 67 -2.48 9.10 12.74
CA ASP A 67 -2.91 9.93 13.87
C ASP A 67 -4.42 10.19 13.87
N GLY A 68 -5.19 9.16 13.49
CA GLY A 68 -6.63 9.24 13.47
C GLY A 68 -7.21 9.97 12.26
N GLY A 69 -6.36 10.46 11.35
CA GLY A 69 -6.80 11.19 10.17
C GLY A 69 -6.38 10.52 8.86
N LYS A 70 -7.13 10.81 7.80
CA LYS A 70 -6.79 10.34 6.47
C LYS A 70 -5.62 11.15 5.94
N ILE A 71 -4.58 10.48 5.41
CA ILE A 71 -3.36 11.16 4.98
C ILE A 71 -3.35 11.54 3.50
N ILE A 72 -4.16 10.89 2.69
CA ILE A 72 -4.23 11.15 1.25
C ILE A 72 -5.68 11.18 0.81
#